data_5024a46bb3aaa1e804ec2a4098fd3821
#
_entry.id   5024a46bb3aaa1e804ec2a4098fd3821
#
_cell.length_a   1.000
_cell.length_b   1.000
_cell.length_c   1.000
_cell.angle_alpha   90.00
_cell.angle_beta   90.00
_cell.angle_gamma   90.00
#
_symmetry.space_group_name_H-M   'P 1'
#
loop_
_entity.id
_entity.type
_entity.pdbx_description
1 polymer ?
#
loop_
_entity_poly.entity_id
_entity_poly.type
_entity_poly.pdbx_seq_one_letter_code
_entity_poly.pdbx_strand_id
1 'polypeptide(L)'
;MAQYFEAHPDNPQPRLLKQAALLLQKGGIVAVPTDSSYALVCHLDDKDAVDRLRRIRQVDEKHHLTLLCRDLSELANYARVDNRQYRLLKLGTPGPYTFILEATKEVPRRVSHPSRKTIGLRVPDRKGLQLLLELHGAPLLATTLIPAGETLSLIHISEPTRQEA
;
A
#
# COMPACT_ATOMS: atom_id res chain seq x y z
N MET A 1 -6.21 -4.40 20.48
CA MET A 1 -5.01 -5.10 21.00
C MET A 1 -4.04 -5.35 19.86
N ALA A 2 -2.79 -5.03 20.07
CA ALA A 2 -1.78 -5.21 19.05
C ALA A 2 -1.19 -6.63 19.11
N GLN A 3 -0.96 -7.23 17.97
CA GLN A 3 -0.27 -8.50 17.83
C GLN A 3 1.00 -8.29 17.02
N TYR A 4 2.03 -9.01 17.39
CA TYR A 4 3.33 -8.92 16.73
C TYR A 4 3.66 -10.25 16.06
N PHE A 5 4.01 -10.18 14.78
CA PHE A 5 4.40 -11.35 13.99
C PHE A 5 5.80 -11.15 13.44
N GLU A 6 6.67 -12.12 13.65
CA GLU A 6 7.98 -12.13 13.04
C GLU A 6 7.97 -13.07 11.85
N ALA A 7 8.17 -12.51 10.65
CA ALA A 7 8.24 -13.31 9.44
C ALA A 7 9.67 -13.26 8.90
N HIS A 8 10.16 -14.42 8.46
CA HIS A 8 11.49 -14.50 7.86
C HIS A 8 11.49 -13.71 6.55
N PRO A 9 12.46 -12.79 6.34
CA PRO A 9 12.43 -11.92 5.15
C PRO A 9 12.55 -12.65 3.82
N ASP A 10 13.32 -13.74 3.78
CA ASP A 10 13.53 -14.49 2.53
C ASP A 10 12.66 -15.74 2.44
N ASN A 11 12.08 -16.17 3.55
CA ASN A 11 11.30 -17.38 3.61
C ASN A 11 10.14 -17.22 4.59
N PRO A 12 9.17 -16.36 4.24
CA PRO A 12 8.07 -16.03 5.15
C PRO A 12 7.19 -17.25 5.41
N GLN A 13 6.76 -17.42 6.67
CA GLN A 13 5.89 -18.51 7.05
C GLN A 13 4.45 -18.22 6.64
N PRO A 14 3.83 -19.04 5.79
CA PRO A 14 2.46 -18.78 5.34
C PRO A 14 1.45 -18.69 6.48
N ARG A 15 1.65 -19.46 7.56
CA ARG A 15 0.74 -19.46 8.70
C ARG A 15 0.62 -18.07 9.33
N LEU A 16 1.74 -17.38 9.53
CA LEU A 16 1.74 -16.05 10.11
C LEU A 16 1.06 -15.04 9.20
N LEU A 17 1.32 -15.15 7.91
CA LEU A 17 0.72 -14.25 6.93
C LEU A 17 -0.77 -14.50 6.76
N LYS A 18 -1.23 -15.75 6.92
CA LYS A 18 -2.66 -16.05 6.94
C LYS A 18 -3.36 -15.39 8.12
N GLN A 19 -2.71 -15.37 9.28
CA GLN A 19 -3.25 -14.67 10.45
C GLN A 19 -3.38 -13.18 10.19
N ALA A 20 -2.36 -12.58 9.58
CA ALA A 20 -2.40 -11.16 9.21
C ALA A 20 -3.53 -10.90 8.21
N ALA A 21 -3.69 -11.75 7.21
CA ALA A 21 -4.77 -11.61 6.23
C ALA A 21 -6.15 -11.69 6.89
N LEU A 22 -6.33 -12.57 7.86
CA LEU A 22 -7.60 -12.65 8.60
C LEU A 22 -7.87 -11.37 9.39
N LEU A 23 -6.84 -10.80 10.02
CA LEU A 23 -6.99 -9.52 10.73
C LEU A 23 -7.43 -8.41 9.77
N LEU A 24 -6.83 -8.37 8.59
CA LEU A 24 -7.20 -7.38 7.58
C LEU A 24 -8.64 -7.55 7.11
N GLN A 25 -9.07 -8.79 6.91
CA GLN A 25 -10.46 -9.07 6.50
C GLN A 25 -11.47 -8.67 7.57
N LYS A 26 -11.08 -8.66 8.83
CA LYS A 26 -11.93 -8.25 9.94
C LYS A 26 -11.88 -6.74 10.22
N GLY A 27 -11.24 -5.98 9.35
CA GLY A 27 -11.13 -4.53 9.51
C GLY A 27 -9.95 -4.07 10.33
N GLY A 28 -8.96 -4.94 10.54
CA GLY A 28 -7.75 -4.58 11.27
C GLY A 28 -6.78 -3.76 10.45
N ILE A 29 -5.84 -3.15 11.15
CA ILE A 29 -4.72 -2.43 10.55
C ILE A 29 -3.45 -3.17 10.93
N VAL A 30 -2.59 -3.43 9.96
CA VAL A 30 -1.36 -4.20 10.15
C VAL A 30 -0.17 -3.35 9.71
N ALA A 31 0.90 -3.36 10.51
CA ALA A 31 2.16 -2.75 10.10
C ALA A 31 3.00 -3.83 9.40
N VAL A 32 3.47 -3.53 8.20
CA VAL A 32 4.23 -4.49 7.39
C VAL A 32 5.50 -3.86 6.86
N PRO A 33 6.58 -4.62 6.75
CA PRO A 33 7.77 -4.12 6.05
C PRO A 33 7.56 -4.18 4.54
N THR A 34 8.01 -3.13 3.87
CA THR A 34 8.06 -3.09 2.42
C THR A 34 9.52 -3.14 1.97
N ASP A 35 9.76 -3.05 0.68
CA ASP A 35 11.12 -3.00 0.14
C ASP A 35 11.81 -1.65 0.37
N SER A 36 11.12 -0.68 0.95
CA SER A 36 11.72 0.64 1.24
C SER A 36 11.60 1.04 2.71
N SER A 37 10.51 0.68 3.38
CA SER A 37 10.26 1.09 4.76
C SER A 37 9.12 0.25 5.33
N TYR A 38 8.57 0.65 6.48
CA TYR A 38 7.36 0.05 7.01
C TYR A 38 6.13 0.81 6.53
N ALA A 39 5.03 0.11 6.39
CA ALA A 39 3.75 0.71 6.04
C ALA A 39 2.65 0.18 6.95
N LEU A 40 1.66 1.02 7.21
CA LEU A 40 0.40 0.59 7.79
C LEU A 40 -0.54 0.26 6.65
N VAL A 41 -1.18 -0.91 6.72
CA VAL A 41 -2.07 -1.36 5.66
C VAL A 41 -3.43 -1.76 6.23
N CYS A 42 -4.46 -1.61 5.41
CA CYS A 42 -5.81 -2.05 5.73
C CYS A 42 -6.52 -2.51 4.46
N HIS A 43 -7.68 -3.15 4.64
CA HIS A 43 -8.52 -3.57 3.52
C HIS A 43 -9.10 -2.35 2.82
N LEU A 44 -9.04 -2.35 1.49
CA LEU A 44 -9.45 -1.23 0.65
C LEU A 44 -10.90 -0.81 0.84
N ASP A 45 -11.80 -1.77 0.94
CA ASP A 45 -13.24 -1.50 0.98
C ASP A 45 -13.79 -1.22 2.38
N ASP A 46 -12.97 -1.33 3.41
CA ASP A 46 -13.42 -1.13 4.78
C ASP A 46 -13.29 0.33 5.17
N LYS A 47 -14.40 1.05 5.13
CA LYS A 47 -14.43 2.47 5.43
C LYS A 47 -13.88 2.79 6.82
N ASP A 48 -14.28 2.01 7.82
CA ASP A 48 -13.85 2.27 9.19
C ASP A 48 -12.35 2.03 9.36
N ALA A 49 -11.81 1.01 8.71
CA ALA A 49 -10.37 0.75 8.72
C ALA A 49 -9.61 1.90 8.06
N VAL A 50 -10.09 2.39 6.91
CA VAL A 50 -9.47 3.51 6.21
C VAL A 50 -9.48 4.77 7.07
N ASP A 51 -10.60 5.05 7.73
CA ASP A 51 -10.70 6.23 8.60
C ASP A 51 -9.73 6.12 9.78
N ARG A 52 -9.61 4.93 10.38
CA ARG A 52 -8.66 4.70 11.46
C ARG A 52 -7.21 4.84 10.99
N LEU A 53 -6.93 4.35 9.78
CA LEU A 53 -5.60 4.46 9.18
C LEU A 53 -5.18 5.94 9.07
N ARG A 54 -6.09 6.77 8.56
CA ARG A 54 -5.83 8.21 8.45
C ARG A 54 -5.62 8.85 9.81
N ARG A 55 -6.41 8.48 10.82
CA ARG A 55 -6.27 9.03 12.16
C ARG A 55 -4.95 8.64 12.81
N ILE A 56 -4.54 7.39 12.67
CA ILE A 56 -3.26 6.92 13.23
C ILE A 56 -2.10 7.73 12.66
N ARG A 57 -2.14 8.00 11.34
CA ARG A 57 -1.10 8.77 10.66
C ARG A 57 -1.32 10.27 10.75
N GLN A 58 -2.45 10.71 11.28
CA GLN A 58 -2.79 12.14 11.38
C GLN A 58 -2.75 12.83 10.01
N VAL A 59 -3.26 12.14 9.00
CA VAL A 59 -3.34 12.66 7.63
C VAL A 59 -4.79 12.94 7.27
N ASP A 60 -5.02 13.95 6.44
CA ASP A 60 -6.35 14.30 6.00
C ASP A 60 -6.70 13.57 4.68
N GLU A 61 -7.91 13.83 4.18
CA GLU A 61 -8.40 13.19 2.96
C GLU A 61 -7.68 13.64 1.71
N LYS A 62 -6.90 14.72 1.76
CA LYS A 62 -6.12 15.21 0.63
C LYS A 62 -4.77 14.52 0.52
N HIS A 63 -4.36 13.82 1.58
CA HIS A 63 -3.12 13.04 1.54
C HIS A 63 -3.33 11.81 0.68
N HIS A 64 -2.46 11.61 -0.29
CA HIS A 64 -2.54 10.40 -1.13
C HIS A 64 -2.23 9.17 -0.33
N LEU A 65 -3.15 8.22 -0.36
CA LEU A 65 -2.89 6.86 0.12
C LEU A 65 -2.43 6.04 -1.09
N THR A 66 -1.77 4.94 -0.79
CA THR A 66 -1.19 4.09 -1.84
C THR A 66 -1.87 2.73 -1.82
N LEU A 67 -2.23 2.22 -2.99
CA LEU A 67 -2.65 0.84 -3.14
C LEU A 67 -1.43 -0.02 -3.40
N LEU A 68 -1.22 -1.01 -2.56
CA LEU A 68 -0.21 -2.03 -2.78
C LEU A 68 -0.86 -3.15 -3.58
N CYS A 69 -0.34 -3.38 -4.76
CA CYS A 69 -0.88 -4.37 -5.69
C CYS A 69 0.09 -5.55 -5.83
N ARG A 70 -0.46 -6.72 -6.08
CA ARG A 70 0.30 -7.96 -6.19
C ARG A 70 1.18 -7.95 -7.43
N ASP A 71 0.67 -7.42 -8.54
CA ASP A 71 1.39 -7.35 -9.81
C ASP A 71 0.83 -6.21 -10.66
N LEU A 72 1.43 -6.03 -11.82
CA LEU A 72 1.04 -4.96 -12.73
C LEU A 72 -0.37 -5.16 -13.30
N SER A 73 -0.77 -6.41 -13.48
CA SER A 73 -2.13 -6.72 -13.97
C SER A 73 -3.18 -6.27 -12.97
N GLU A 74 -2.95 -6.51 -11.69
CA GLU A 74 -3.85 -6.04 -10.63
C GLU A 74 -3.87 -4.52 -10.58
N LEU A 75 -2.71 -3.88 -10.68
CA LEU A 75 -2.60 -2.42 -10.70
C LEU A 75 -3.45 -1.82 -11.82
N ALA A 76 -3.41 -2.41 -13.00
CA ALA A 76 -4.14 -1.91 -14.16
C ALA A 76 -5.66 -1.98 -14.00
N ASN A 77 -6.18 -2.76 -13.07
CA ASN A 77 -7.60 -2.79 -12.77
C ASN A 77 -8.05 -1.58 -11.95
N TYR A 78 -7.13 -0.97 -11.22
CA TYR A 78 -7.44 0.12 -10.29
C TYR A 78 -7.00 1.49 -10.79
N ALA A 79 -6.25 1.54 -11.88
CA ALA A 79 -5.78 2.79 -12.47
C ALA A 79 -5.99 2.78 -13.97
N ARG A 80 -6.27 3.96 -14.51
CA ARG A 80 -6.34 4.14 -15.97
C ARG A 80 -4.93 4.23 -16.49
N VAL A 81 -4.55 3.27 -17.34
CA VAL A 81 -3.18 3.13 -17.84
C VAL A 81 -3.25 2.95 -19.35
N ASP A 82 -2.63 3.87 -20.09
CA ASP A 82 -2.49 3.72 -21.54
C ASP A 82 -1.24 2.87 -21.86
N ASN A 83 -1.03 2.57 -23.13
CA ASN A 83 0.06 1.71 -23.55
C ASN A 83 1.44 2.27 -23.21
N ARG A 84 1.60 3.58 -23.31
CA ARG A 84 2.86 4.24 -22.98
C ARG A 84 3.13 4.17 -21.47
N GLN A 85 2.12 4.48 -20.67
CA GLN A 85 2.24 4.38 -19.22
C GLN A 85 2.51 2.94 -18.78
N TYR A 86 1.86 1.97 -19.40
CA TYR A 86 2.07 0.56 -19.07
C TYR A 86 3.53 0.15 -19.29
N ARG A 87 4.13 0.59 -20.38
CA ARG A 87 5.54 0.30 -20.64
C ARG A 87 6.46 0.90 -19.59
N LEU A 88 6.14 2.12 -19.14
CA LEU A 88 6.91 2.76 -18.07
C LEU A 88 6.73 2.03 -16.74
N LEU A 89 5.52 1.62 -16.43
CA LEU A 89 5.24 0.88 -15.20
C LEU A 89 5.98 -0.44 -15.15
N LYS A 90 6.14 -1.11 -16.28
CA LYS A 90 6.91 -2.35 -16.35
C LYS A 90 8.35 -2.18 -15.90
N LEU A 91 8.93 -1.02 -16.15
CA LEU A 91 10.30 -0.73 -15.75
C LEU A 91 10.46 -0.52 -14.24
N GLY A 92 9.39 -0.07 -13.58
CA GLY A 92 9.43 0.25 -12.15
C GLY A 92 8.69 -0.73 -11.25
N THR A 93 8.22 -1.85 -11.78
CA THR A 93 7.47 -2.83 -11.00
C THR A 93 8.03 -4.24 -11.20
N PRO A 94 8.18 -5.03 -10.13
CA PRO A 94 8.05 -4.59 -8.74
C PRO A 94 9.16 -3.65 -8.30
N GLY A 95 8.92 -2.85 -7.28
CA GLY A 95 9.94 -1.94 -6.79
C GLY A 95 9.43 -0.88 -5.83
N PRO A 96 10.31 0.02 -5.41
CA PRO A 96 9.98 1.00 -4.37
C PRO A 96 9.23 2.24 -4.87
N TYR A 97 8.88 2.29 -6.14
CA TYR A 97 8.27 3.47 -6.74
C TYR A 97 6.77 3.45 -6.57
N THR A 98 6.21 4.60 -6.17
CA THR A 98 4.78 4.84 -6.11
C THR A 98 4.39 5.71 -7.29
N PHE A 99 3.41 5.25 -8.06
CA PHE A 99 2.91 5.96 -9.22
C PHE A 99 1.56 6.58 -8.89
N ILE A 100 1.41 7.88 -9.15
CA ILE A 100 0.13 8.56 -8.95
C ILE A 100 -0.60 8.59 -10.28
N LEU A 101 -1.71 7.87 -10.33
CA LEU A 101 -2.46 7.70 -11.58
C LEU A 101 -3.94 7.96 -11.33
N GLU A 102 -4.68 8.20 -12.40
CA GLU A 102 -6.11 8.35 -12.32
C GLU A 102 -6.75 7.04 -11.91
N ALA A 103 -7.60 7.09 -10.88
CA ALA A 103 -8.25 5.90 -10.36
C ALA A 103 -9.42 5.49 -11.24
N THR A 104 -9.62 4.16 -11.38
CA THR A 104 -10.83 3.64 -11.99
C THR A 104 -11.96 3.61 -10.96
N LYS A 105 -13.15 3.25 -11.39
CA LYS A 105 -14.29 3.11 -10.48
C LYS A 105 -14.14 1.94 -9.50
N GLU A 106 -13.14 1.08 -9.70
CA GLU A 106 -12.84 0.00 -8.75
C GLU A 106 -12.26 0.53 -7.44
N VAL A 107 -11.73 1.77 -7.45
CA VAL A 107 -11.22 2.43 -6.26
C VAL A 107 -12.36 3.19 -5.59
N PRO A 108 -12.68 2.91 -4.31
CA PRO A 108 -13.72 3.70 -3.62
C PRO A 108 -13.38 5.19 -3.63
N ARG A 109 -14.39 6.01 -3.84
CA ARG A 109 -14.21 7.46 -3.91
C ARG A 109 -13.52 8.05 -2.70
N ARG A 110 -13.82 7.51 -1.53
CA ARG A 110 -13.28 8.03 -0.27
C ARG A 110 -11.78 7.82 -0.11
N VAL A 111 -11.17 6.90 -0.90
CA VAL A 111 -9.72 6.66 -0.81
C VAL A 111 -8.94 7.37 -1.92
N SER A 112 -9.59 7.78 -3.00
CA SER A 112 -8.92 8.57 -4.04
C SER A 112 -8.87 10.04 -3.61
N HIS A 113 -7.99 10.80 -4.27
CA HIS A 113 -7.89 12.22 -3.97
C HIS A 113 -9.22 12.91 -4.31
N PRO A 114 -9.78 13.73 -3.40
CA PRO A 114 -11.13 14.26 -3.57
C PRO A 114 -11.32 15.14 -4.81
N SER A 115 -10.32 15.90 -5.21
CA SER A 115 -10.45 16.79 -6.38
C SER A 115 -9.82 16.22 -7.64
N ARG A 116 -8.71 15.49 -7.52
CA ARG A 116 -7.95 14.98 -8.67
C ARG A 116 -8.37 13.60 -9.10
N LYS A 117 -9.08 12.87 -8.25
CA LYS A 117 -9.51 11.47 -8.48
C LYS A 117 -8.32 10.57 -8.79
N THR A 118 -7.20 10.84 -8.15
CA THR A 118 -5.97 10.06 -8.30
C THR A 118 -5.70 9.22 -7.07
N ILE A 119 -4.89 8.18 -7.25
CA ILE A 119 -4.47 7.29 -6.18
C ILE A 119 -3.02 6.89 -6.43
N GLY A 120 -2.26 6.69 -5.36
CA GLY A 120 -0.92 6.11 -5.48
C GLY A 120 -1.01 4.61 -5.66
N LEU A 121 -0.18 4.05 -6.52
CA LEU A 121 -0.13 2.60 -6.75
C LEU A 121 1.31 2.13 -6.75
N ARG A 122 1.52 0.94 -6.20
CA ARG A 122 2.84 0.37 -6.07
C ARG A 122 2.74 -1.15 -6.10
N VAL A 123 3.74 -1.78 -6.74
CA VAL A 123 3.92 -3.23 -6.67
C VAL A 123 5.20 -3.47 -5.85
N PRO A 124 5.08 -3.80 -4.56
CA PRO A 124 6.26 -3.93 -3.71
C PRO A 124 7.09 -5.16 -4.06
N ASP A 125 8.41 -5.02 -3.90
CA ASP A 125 9.36 -6.11 -4.16
C ASP A 125 9.83 -6.70 -2.84
N ARG A 126 8.92 -7.43 -2.17
CA ARG A 126 9.22 -8.11 -0.92
C ARG A 126 8.35 -9.35 -0.79
N LYS A 127 8.98 -10.51 -0.58
CA LYS A 127 8.30 -11.81 -0.61
C LYS A 127 7.16 -11.92 0.38
N GLY A 128 7.38 -11.49 1.62
CA GLY A 128 6.34 -11.57 2.64
C GLY A 128 5.11 -10.75 2.31
N LEU A 129 5.33 -9.54 1.83
CA LEU A 129 4.22 -8.66 1.45
C LEU A 129 3.51 -9.17 0.20
N GLN A 130 4.24 -9.70 -0.76
CA GLN A 130 3.66 -10.32 -1.95
C GLN A 130 2.76 -11.50 -1.57
N LEU A 131 3.22 -12.35 -0.67
CA LEU A 131 2.42 -13.47 -0.21
C LEU A 131 1.18 -13.00 0.56
N LEU A 132 1.32 -11.95 1.38
CA LEU A 132 0.16 -11.37 2.09
C LEU A 132 -0.87 -10.85 1.10
N LEU A 133 -0.45 -10.17 0.04
CA LEU A 133 -1.37 -9.69 -0.98
C LEU A 133 -2.10 -10.82 -1.68
N GLU A 134 -1.39 -11.91 -1.98
CA GLU A 134 -2.03 -13.11 -2.56
C GLU A 134 -3.06 -13.72 -1.62
N LEU A 135 -2.72 -13.86 -0.36
CA LEU A 135 -3.62 -14.45 0.64
C LEU A 135 -4.83 -13.55 0.90
N HIS A 136 -4.63 -12.25 0.86
CA HIS A 136 -5.72 -11.30 1.03
C HIS A 136 -6.65 -11.26 -0.18
N GLY A 137 -6.11 -11.46 -1.37
CA GLY A 137 -6.88 -11.54 -2.61
C GLY A 137 -7.31 -10.21 -3.20
N ALA A 138 -6.79 -9.10 -2.70
CA ALA A 138 -7.12 -7.75 -3.16
C ALA A 138 -5.97 -6.80 -2.82
N PRO A 139 -5.90 -5.62 -3.42
CA PRO A 139 -4.93 -4.61 -3.01
C PRO A 139 -5.13 -4.19 -1.57
N LEU A 140 -4.05 -3.81 -0.93
CA LEU A 140 -4.08 -3.24 0.41
C LEU A 140 -3.86 -1.74 0.34
N LEU A 141 -4.67 -1.00 1.05
CA LEU A 141 -4.47 0.45 1.17
C LEU A 141 -3.39 0.70 2.22
N ALA A 142 -2.44 1.56 1.88
CA ALA A 142 -1.25 1.73 2.69
C ALA A 142 -0.88 3.19 2.88
N THR A 143 -0.24 3.46 4.00
CA THR A 143 0.47 4.72 4.23
C THR A 143 1.80 4.39 4.90
N THR A 144 2.83 5.18 4.59
CA THR A 144 4.14 4.99 5.18
C THR A 144 4.11 5.26 6.68
N LEU A 145 4.68 4.37 7.46
CA LEU A 145 4.81 4.54 8.89
C LEU A 145 6.11 5.27 9.20
N ILE A 146 5.99 6.49 9.71
CA ILE A 146 7.13 7.31 10.08
C ILE A 146 7.07 7.52 11.59
N PRO A 147 8.02 6.96 12.35
CA PRO A 147 8.05 7.17 13.81
C PRO A 147 8.23 8.63 14.17
N ALA A 148 7.64 9.03 15.30
CA ALA A 148 7.77 10.38 15.80
C ALA A 148 9.24 10.69 16.09
N GLY A 149 9.68 11.88 15.71
CA GLY A 149 11.04 12.33 15.94
C GLY A 149 12.04 11.94 14.87
N GLU A 150 11.66 11.08 13.93
CA GLU A 150 12.55 10.64 12.85
C GLU A 150 12.03 11.08 11.50
N THR A 151 11.12 12.02 11.48
CA THR A 151 10.37 12.39 10.30
C THR A 151 11.26 12.78 9.12
N LEU A 152 12.22 13.66 9.34
CA LEU A 152 13.07 14.14 8.24
C LEU A 152 13.93 13.04 7.66
N SER A 153 14.51 12.23 8.53
CA SER A 153 15.39 11.14 8.10
C SER A 153 14.64 10.12 7.26
N LEU A 154 13.46 9.70 7.72
CA LEU A 154 12.67 8.71 7.02
C LEU A 154 12.02 9.28 5.75
N ILE A 155 11.62 10.54 5.78
CA ILE A 155 11.11 11.20 4.57
C ILE A 155 12.19 11.23 3.51
N HIS A 156 13.42 11.52 3.91
CA HIS A 156 14.54 11.53 2.99
C HIS A 156 14.77 10.16 2.36
N ILE A 157 14.73 9.09 3.16
CA ILE A 157 14.89 7.73 2.69
C ILE A 157 13.76 7.33 1.73
N SER A 158 12.53 7.73 2.01
CA SER A 158 11.38 7.37 1.21
C SER A 158 11.10 8.35 0.06
N GLU A 159 11.86 9.42 -0.03
CA GLU A 159 11.63 10.46 -1.01
C GLU A 159 11.62 9.97 -2.46
N PRO A 160 12.49 9.06 -2.89
CA PRO A 160 12.42 8.55 -4.26
C PRO A 160 11.05 7.99 -4.62
N THR A 161 10.38 7.32 -3.66
CA THR A 161 9.04 6.81 -3.88
C THR A 161 8.04 7.94 -4.11
N ARG A 162 8.14 9.03 -3.35
CA ARG A 162 7.23 10.15 -3.48
C ARG A 162 7.51 11.01 -4.71
N GLN A 163 8.77 11.11 -5.08
CA GLN A 163 9.15 11.89 -6.26
C GLN A 163 8.67 11.25 -7.55
N GLU A 164 8.57 9.93 -7.55
CA GLU A 164 8.07 9.19 -8.71
C GLU A 164 6.58 9.45 -8.93
N ALA A 165 5.93 9.95 -7.94
CA ALA A 165 4.55 10.36 -8.09
C ALA A 165 4.44 11.60 -8.92
#